data_7ed5f76b751026de4e97877d24c8c472
#
_entry.id   7ed5f76b751026de4e97877d24c8c472
#
_cell.length_a   1.000
_cell.length_b   1.000
_cell.length_c   1.000
_cell.angle_alpha   90.00
_cell.angle_beta   90.00
_cell.angle_gamma   90.00
#
_symmetry.space_group_name_H-M   'P 1'
#
loop_
_entity.id
_entity.type
_entity.pdbx_description
1 polymer ?
#
loop_
_entity_poly.entity_id
_entity_poly.type
_entity_poly.pdbx_seq_one_letter_code
_entity_poly.pdbx_strand_id
1 'polypeptide(L)'
;EAAFDEVALIIGPVLTTALCTSSMLPVTSGWIASLSLQLIGGLWFLFQRGTEPEPHPRRRRGGAPDGSPGEPQEGSAQDDDAQPHRPVLSHGAAFAVLVAFLFSGALFGASDVASVAFATEAGRKSASGALLAAWSVGSLMSALIYGSRSWRWPLWKQFLAGTTALAIGASLLPLAPGLVVLGALMAITGMAIAPTITTGNNIVQATVAPSQLTEGLAWISTSLNVGVSLGSLLGGRAVDIAGSRGGYLVVAVCAWFAVTATLAGLRVLRRAHAHAHASLPH
;
A
#
# COMPACT_ATOMS: atom_id res chain seq x y z
N GLU A 1 -9.80 -10.72 -1.32
CA GLU A 1 -9.84 -9.23 -1.43
C GLU A 1 -8.68 -8.69 -2.26
N ALA A 2 -7.41 -8.97 -1.88
CA ALA A 2 -6.23 -8.46 -2.61
C ALA A 2 -6.25 -8.75 -4.12
N ALA A 3 -6.79 -9.88 -4.57
CA ALA A 3 -6.88 -10.21 -5.98
C ALA A 3 -7.88 -9.33 -6.75
N PHE A 4 -8.96 -8.90 -6.11
CA PHE A 4 -9.93 -7.98 -6.72
C PHE A 4 -9.35 -6.57 -6.87
N ASP A 5 -8.58 -6.11 -5.88
CA ASP A 5 -7.89 -4.83 -5.94
C ASP A 5 -6.87 -4.80 -7.08
N GLU A 6 -6.11 -5.88 -7.25
CA GLU A 6 -5.15 -6.00 -8.36
C GLU A 6 -5.83 -6.06 -9.74
N VAL A 7 -6.98 -6.73 -9.85
CA VAL A 7 -7.78 -6.73 -11.10
C VAL A 7 -8.27 -5.32 -11.42
N ALA A 8 -8.72 -4.57 -10.43
CA ALA A 8 -9.14 -3.17 -10.61
C ALA A 8 -7.96 -2.28 -11.06
N LEU A 9 -6.77 -2.50 -10.49
CA LEU A 9 -5.53 -1.79 -10.87
C LEU A 9 -5.04 -2.15 -12.28
N ILE A 10 -5.38 -3.33 -12.80
CA ILE A 10 -5.09 -3.70 -14.19
C ILE A 10 -6.09 -3.05 -15.15
N ILE A 11 -7.39 -3.20 -14.87
CA ILE A 11 -8.46 -2.75 -15.76
C ILE A 11 -8.55 -1.22 -15.77
N GLY A 12 -8.40 -0.57 -14.62
CA GLY A 12 -8.56 0.88 -14.45
C GLY A 12 -7.69 1.70 -15.39
N PRO A 13 -6.35 1.60 -15.36
CA PRO A 13 -5.47 2.36 -16.24
C PRO A 13 -5.69 2.07 -17.72
N VAL A 14 -5.95 0.81 -18.10
CA VAL A 14 -6.20 0.43 -19.49
C VAL A 14 -7.50 1.06 -19.99
N LEU A 15 -8.58 0.91 -19.22
CA LEU A 15 -9.88 1.47 -19.57
C LEU A 15 -9.83 3.00 -19.66
N THR A 16 -9.26 3.65 -18.65
CA THR A 16 -9.14 5.12 -18.62
C THR A 16 -8.30 5.63 -19.79
N THR A 17 -7.16 4.99 -20.07
CA THR A 17 -6.30 5.39 -21.19
C THR A 17 -7.00 5.18 -22.53
N ALA A 18 -7.68 4.04 -22.71
CA ALA A 18 -8.45 3.75 -23.93
C ALA A 18 -9.56 4.79 -24.16
N LEU A 19 -10.31 5.15 -23.12
CA LEU A 19 -11.37 6.16 -23.21
C LEU A 19 -10.82 7.56 -23.52
N CYS A 20 -9.73 7.96 -22.87
CA CYS A 20 -9.13 9.27 -23.05
C CYS A 20 -8.36 9.44 -24.38
N THR A 21 -7.91 8.33 -25.02
CA THR A 21 -7.17 8.36 -26.30
C THR A 21 -8.04 8.00 -27.49
N SER A 22 -9.30 7.63 -27.27
CA SER A 22 -10.26 7.34 -28.35
C SER A 22 -10.55 8.61 -29.15
N SER A 23 -10.46 8.52 -30.49
CA SER A 23 -10.84 9.60 -31.38
C SER A 23 -12.35 9.87 -31.43
N MET A 24 -13.16 8.96 -30.96
CA MET A 24 -14.63 9.05 -30.96
C MET A 24 -15.21 9.67 -29.70
N LEU A 25 -14.46 9.75 -28.60
CA LEU A 25 -14.94 10.21 -27.31
C LEU A 25 -14.15 11.44 -26.84
N PRO A 26 -14.78 12.40 -26.13
CA PRO A 26 -14.06 13.51 -25.53
C PRO A 26 -13.11 13.02 -24.43
N VAL A 27 -12.01 13.71 -24.19
CA VAL A 27 -11.02 13.38 -23.16
C VAL A 27 -11.65 13.27 -21.77
N THR A 28 -12.77 13.95 -21.55
CA THR A 28 -13.56 13.89 -20.29
C THR A 28 -14.24 12.54 -20.04
N SER A 29 -14.34 11.67 -21.05
CA SER A 29 -15.01 10.36 -20.93
C SER A 29 -14.37 9.46 -19.87
N GLY A 30 -13.04 9.51 -19.72
CA GLY A 30 -12.33 8.78 -18.67
C GLY A 30 -12.72 9.25 -17.26
N TRP A 31 -12.88 10.56 -17.07
CA TRP A 31 -13.33 11.13 -15.79
C TRP A 31 -14.77 10.75 -15.47
N ILE A 32 -15.65 10.82 -16.47
CA ILE A 32 -17.06 10.44 -16.31
C ILE A 32 -17.19 8.95 -15.97
N ALA A 33 -16.44 8.09 -16.66
CA ALA A 33 -16.42 6.66 -16.37
C ALA A 33 -15.94 6.35 -14.95
N SER A 34 -14.83 6.98 -14.54
CA SER A 34 -14.28 6.81 -13.18
C SER A 34 -15.26 7.28 -12.11
N LEU A 35 -15.87 8.45 -12.29
CA LEU A 35 -16.88 8.98 -11.38
C LEU A 35 -18.10 8.05 -11.28
N SER A 36 -18.59 7.58 -12.43
CA SER A 36 -19.76 6.69 -12.47
C SER A 36 -19.49 5.39 -11.76
N LEU A 37 -18.35 4.76 -12.00
CA LEU A 37 -17.95 3.51 -11.33
C LEU A 37 -17.81 3.71 -9.82
N GLN A 38 -17.23 4.83 -9.38
CA GLN A 38 -17.06 5.14 -7.96
C GLN A 38 -18.40 5.38 -7.28
N LEU A 39 -19.32 6.11 -7.94
CA LEU A 39 -20.67 6.35 -7.39
C LEU A 39 -21.48 5.04 -7.31
N ILE A 40 -21.45 4.23 -8.38
CA ILE A 40 -22.17 2.94 -8.39
C ILE A 40 -21.62 2.01 -7.31
N GLY A 41 -20.29 1.85 -7.23
CA GLY A 41 -19.63 1.02 -6.21
C GLY A 41 -19.89 1.52 -4.80
N GLY A 42 -19.77 2.84 -4.57
CA GLY A 42 -20.03 3.46 -3.29
C GLY A 42 -21.49 3.33 -2.83
N LEU A 43 -22.43 3.57 -3.73
CA LEU A 43 -23.85 3.36 -3.44
C LEU A 43 -24.16 1.88 -3.16
N TRP A 44 -23.64 0.97 -3.97
CA TRP A 44 -23.77 -0.47 -3.73
C TRP A 44 -23.28 -0.86 -2.34
N PHE A 45 -22.09 -0.36 -1.94
CA PHE A 45 -21.52 -0.62 -0.62
C PHE A 45 -22.42 -0.08 0.51
N LEU A 46 -22.97 1.14 0.37
CA LEU A 46 -23.86 1.75 1.36
C LEU A 46 -25.20 1.01 1.51
N PHE A 47 -25.67 0.33 0.47
CA PHE A 47 -26.89 -0.49 0.53
C PHE A 47 -26.67 -1.90 1.14
N GLN A 48 -25.42 -2.31 1.33
CA GLN A 48 -25.06 -3.60 1.92
C GLN A 48 -25.14 -3.57 3.46
N ARG A 49 -26.33 -3.50 4.01
CA ARG A 49 -26.55 -3.50 5.47
C ARG A 49 -26.13 -4.77 6.19
N GLY A 50 -25.99 -5.89 5.48
CA GLY A 50 -25.63 -7.19 6.07
C GLY A 50 -24.19 -7.34 6.52
N THR A 51 -23.31 -6.39 6.15
CA THR A 51 -21.89 -6.37 6.51
C THR A 51 -21.56 -5.31 7.56
N GLU A 52 -22.58 -4.63 8.09
CA GLU A 52 -22.41 -3.61 9.13
C GLU A 52 -22.00 -4.28 10.45
N PRO A 53 -20.84 -3.96 11.05
CA PRO A 53 -20.46 -4.50 12.35
C PRO A 53 -21.45 -4.03 13.41
N GLU A 54 -21.81 -4.90 14.34
CA GLU A 54 -22.68 -4.52 15.46
C GLU A 54 -22.06 -3.34 16.22
N PRO A 55 -22.85 -2.26 16.46
CA PRO A 55 -22.35 -1.11 17.19
C PRO A 55 -22.00 -1.51 18.62
N HIS A 56 -20.73 -1.43 18.97
CA HIS A 56 -20.31 -1.63 20.36
C HIS A 56 -20.92 -0.55 21.22
N PRO A 57 -21.66 -0.90 22.31
CA PRO A 57 -22.28 0.09 23.17
C PRO A 57 -21.20 1.00 23.77
N ARG A 58 -21.25 2.29 23.44
CA ARG A 58 -20.40 3.29 24.07
C ARG A 58 -20.64 3.24 25.57
N ARG A 59 -19.70 2.74 26.36
CA ARG A 59 -19.73 2.84 27.81
C ARG A 59 -19.90 4.31 28.18
N ARG A 60 -21.08 4.69 28.69
CA ARG A 60 -21.39 6.06 29.16
C ARG A 60 -20.41 6.38 30.29
N ARG A 61 -19.45 7.23 30.01
CA ARG A 61 -18.57 7.82 31.00
C ARG A 61 -19.38 8.82 31.79
N GLY A 62 -19.68 8.54 33.05
CA GLY A 62 -20.20 9.52 34.01
C GLY A 62 -21.71 9.51 34.23
N GLY A 63 -22.15 8.65 35.13
CA GLY A 63 -23.32 8.88 35.97
C GLY A 63 -22.86 8.64 37.40
N ALA A 64 -23.06 9.63 38.28
CA ALA A 64 -22.71 9.58 39.69
C ALA A 64 -23.34 8.36 40.39
N PRO A 65 -22.73 7.84 41.46
CA PRO A 65 -23.24 6.66 42.15
C PRO A 65 -24.44 7.04 42.97
N ASP A 66 -25.61 6.54 42.55
CA ASP A 66 -26.76 6.47 43.47
C ASP A 66 -26.66 5.13 44.20
N GLY A 67 -26.63 5.20 45.51
CA GLY A 67 -26.32 4.10 46.39
C GLY A 67 -27.40 3.02 46.40
N SER A 68 -27.01 1.81 46.15
CA SER A 68 -27.67 0.60 46.64
C SER A 68 -26.63 -0.50 46.84
N PRO A 69 -26.57 -1.12 48.03
CA PRO A 69 -25.69 -2.20 48.31
C PRO A 69 -26.32 -3.53 47.81
N GLY A 70 -25.79 -4.07 46.74
CA GLY A 70 -26.22 -5.36 46.21
C GLY A 70 -25.02 -6.15 45.71
N GLU A 71 -24.70 -7.20 46.44
CA GLU A 71 -23.94 -8.43 46.19
C GLU A 71 -22.72 -8.44 45.23
N PRO A 72 -21.62 -9.08 45.65
CA PRO A 72 -20.42 -9.21 44.84
C PRO A 72 -20.62 -10.30 43.79
N GLN A 73 -20.86 -9.93 42.55
CA GLN A 73 -20.65 -10.82 41.41
C GLN A 73 -19.15 -10.91 41.14
N GLU A 74 -18.53 -11.98 41.59
CA GLU A 74 -17.27 -12.49 41.06
C GLU A 74 -17.47 -12.91 39.61
N GLY A 75 -17.27 -11.97 38.71
CA GLY A 75 -17.17 -12.17 37.28
C GLY A 75 -15.91 -11.47 36.80
N SER A 76 -14.89 -12.26 36.54
CA SER A 76 -13.59 -11.85 36.01
C SER A 76 -13.74 -10.95 34.77
N ALA A 77 -13.93 -9.64 35.02
CA ALA A 77 -13.68 -8.64 34.02
C ALA A 77 -12.16 -8.46 33.96
N GLN A 78 -11.55 -9.07 32.97
CA GLN A 78 -10.18 -8.74 32.61
C GLN A 78 -10.10 -7.23 32.37
N ASP A 79 -9.39 -6.55 33.27
CA ASP A 79 -8.98 -5.14 33.14
C ASP A 79 -7.97 -5.01 31.97
N ASP A 80 -8.48 -5.06 30.74
CA ASP A 80 -7.70 -4.80 29.54
C ASP A 80 -7.63 -3.28 29.22
N ASP A 81 -8.26 -2.44 30.05
CA ASP A 81 -8.41 -0.99 29.79
C ASP A 81 -7.39 -0.09 30.53
N ALA A 82 -6.37 -0.65 31.18
CA ALA A 82 -5.42 0.14 31.99
C ALA A 82 -4.04 0.34 31.34
N GLN A 83 -3.83 -0.10 30.10
CA GLN A 83 -2.58 0.26 29.41
C GLN A 83 -2.72 1.64 28.77
N PRO A 84 -1.80 2.60 29.07
CA PRO A 84 -1.81 3.89 28.42
C PRO A 84 -1.70 3.68 26.91
N HIS A 85 -2.70 4.16 26.16
CA HIS A 85 -2.72 4.09 24.70
C HIS A 85 -1.48 4.79 24.14
N ARG A 86 -0.44 4.03 23.86
CA ARG A 86 0.75 4.54 23.17
C ARG A 86 0.36 4.75 21.72
N PRO A 87 0.51 5.97 21.15
CA PRO A 87 0.17 6.21 19.74
C PRO A 87 0.93 5.23 18.84
N VAL A 88 0.30 4.79 17.73
CA VAL A 88 0.90 3.86 16.75
C VAL A 88 2.30 4.31 16.33
N LEU A 89 2.50 5.61 16.17
CA LEU A 89 3.78 6.23 15.80
C LEU A 89 4.89 6.03 16.85
N SER A 90 4.56 5.73 18.11
CA SER A 90 5.55 5.44 19.15
C SER A 90 6.13 4.03 19.07
N HIS A 91 5.50 3.14 18.30
CA HIS A 91 6.00 1.81 18.03
C HIS A 91 7.05 1.89 16.91
N GLY A 92 8.32 1.83 17.26
CA GLY A 92 9.40 2.01 16.30
C GLY A 92 9.35 1.08 15.07
N ALA A 93 8.79 -0.14 15.20
CA ALA A 93 8.60 -1.04 14.09
C ALA A 93 7.51 -0.53 13.13
N ALA A 94 6.37 -0.07 13.65
CA ALA A 94 5.31 0.52 12.84
C ALA A 94 5.83 1.79 12.14
N PHE A 95 6.52 2.67 12.86
CA PHE A 95 7.11 3.88 12.28
C PHE A 95 8.09 3.59 11.14
N ALA A 96 8.98 2.60 11.28
CA ALA A 96 9.91 2.21 10.22
C ALA A 96 9.17 1.71 8.95
N VAL A 97 8.09 0.94 9.15
CA VAL A 97 7.25 0.49 8.04
C VAL A 97 6.55 1.68 7.38
N LEU A 98 5.99 2.62 8.15
CA LEU A 98 5.32 3.81 7.61
C LEU A 98 6.26 4.66 6.75
N VAL A 99 7.52 4.87 7.20
CA VAL A 99 8.52 5.59 6.41
C VAL A 99 8.88 4.83 5.13
N ALA A 100 9.02 3.51 5.19
CA ALA A 100 9.24 2.69 4.00
C ALA A 100 8.06 2.77 3.03
N PHE A 101 6.82 2.78 3.53
CA PHE A 101 5.61 2.95 2.71
C PHE A 101 5.49 4.34 2.09
N LEU A 102 5.93 5.39 2.78
CA LEU A 102 6.01 6.74 2.23
C LEU A 102 6.90 6.77 0.97
N PHE A 103 8.10 6.19 1.06
CA PHE A 103 9.00 6.12 -0.09
C PHE A 103 8.53 5.13 -1.18
N SER A 104 7.87 4.05 -0.80
CA SER A 104 7.22 3.14 -1.76
C SER A 104 6.08 3.83 -2.51
N GLY A 105 5.29 4.65 -1.81
CA GLY A 105 4.29 5.51 -2.44
C GLY A 105 4.91 6.50 -3.43
N ALA A 106 6.01 7.14 -3.03
CA ALA A 106 6.72 8.07 -3.90
C ALA A 106 7.27 7.38 -5.16
N LEU A 107 7.74 6.15 -5.03
CA LEU A 107 8.11 5.31 -6.17
C LEU A 107 6.91 5.11 -7.13
N PHE A 108 5.72 4.77 -6.60
CA PHE A 108 4.52 4.57 -7.43
C PHE A 108 4.12 5.84 -8.16
N GLY A 109 3.98 6.96 -7.44
CA GLY A 109 3.60 8.24 -8.06
C GLY A 109 4.57 8.73 -9.12
N ALA A 110 5.89 8.59 -8.89
CA ALA A 110 6.90 8.92 -9.90
C ALA A 110 6.84 7.98 -11.10
N SER A 111 6.54 6.68 -10.89
CA SER A 111 6.42 5.69 -11.95
C SER A 111 5.24 5.96 -12.87
N ASP A 112 4.11 6.38 -12.32
CA ASP A 112 2.92 6.73 -13.11
C ASP A 112 3.25 7.86 -14.09
N VAL A 113 3.88 8.93 -13.60
CA VAL A 113 4.26 10.08 -14.43
C VAL A 113 5.34 9.70 -15.46
N ALA A 114 6.37 8.96 -15.03
CA ALA A 114 7.45 8.53 -15.92
C ALA A 114 6.94 7.60 -17.04
N SER A 115 5.97 6.73 -16.75
CA SER A 115 5.39 5.80 -17.73
C SER A 115 4.59 6.55 -18.80
N VAL A 116 3.82 7.57 -18.42
CA VAL A 116 3.11 8.42 -19.36
C VAL A 116 4.09 9.22 -20.23
N ALA A 117 5.15 9.77 -19.64
CA ALA A 117 6.19 10.49 -20.35
C ALA A 117 6.91 9.59 -21.36
N PHE A 118 7.33 8.39 -20.96
CA PHE A 118 8.01 7.44 -21.83
C PHE A 118 7.14 7.02 -23.03
N ALA A 119 5.85 6.72 -22.79
CA ALA A 119 4.91 6.37 -23.85
C ALA A 119 4.67 7.54 -24.81
N THR A 120 4.69 8.77 -24.31
CA THR A 120 4.56 10.00 -25.12
C THR A 120 5.80 10.25 -25.96
N GLU A 121 7.00 10.12 -25.38
CA GLU A 121 8.29 10.21 -26.08
C GLU A 121 8.42 9.14 -27.19
N ALA A 122 7.88 7.94 -26.95
CA ALA A 122 7.84 6.87 -27.94
C ALA A 122 6.75 7.06 -29.04
N GLY A 123 6.01 8.18 -29.03
CA GLY A 123 4.93 8.45 -29.97
C GLY A 123 3.68 7.57 -29.81
N ARG A 124 3.55 6.85 -28.70
CA ARG A 124 2.47 5.90 -28.42
C ARG A 124 1.84 6.15 -27.05
N LYS A 125 1.29 7.33 -26.85
CA LYS A 125 0.68 7.74 -25.57
C LYS A 125 -0.33 6.73 -25.01
N SER A 126 -1.09 6.05 -25.89
CA SER A 126 -2.03 4.99 -25.49
C SER A 126 -1.36 3.77 -24.85
N ALA A 127 -0.06 3.57 -25.07
CA ALA A 127 0.68 2.47 -24.44
C ALA A 127 0.96 2.70 -22.93
N SER A 128 0.75 3.91 -22.41
CA SER A 128 0.94 4.20 -20.97
C SER A 128 0.06 3.31 -20.09
N GLY A 129 -1.21 3.10 -20.46
CA GLY A 129 -2.10 2.18 -19.73
C GLY A 129 -1.60 0.74 -19.74
N ALA A 130 -1.02 0.27 -20.87
CA ALA A 130 -0.45 -1.07 -20.96
C ALA A 130 0.81 -1.23 -20.09
N LEU A 131 1.63 -0.19 -19.94
CA LEU A 131 2.79 -0.19 -19.05
C LEU A 131 2.35 -0.33 -17.58
N LEU A 132 1.36 0.46 -17.15
CA LEU A 132 0.81 0.39 -15.79
C LEU A 132 0.13 -0.96 -15.54
N ALA A 133 -0.61 -1.48 -16.54
CA ALA A 133 -1.20 -2.80 -16.45
C ALA A 133 -0.15 -3.91 -16.34
N ALA A 134 0.97 -3.82 -17.06
CA ALA A 134 2.08 -4.78 -16.94
C ALA A 134 2.65 -4.82 -15.51
N TRP A 135 2.77 -3.67 -14.86
CA TRP A 135 3.17 -3.57 -13.45
C TRP A 135 2.18 -4.30 -12.53
N SER A 136 0.88 -4.02 -12.69
CA SER A 136 -0.17 -4.65 -11.89
C SER A 136 -0.30 -6.15 -12.16
N VAL A 137 -0.09 -6.61 -13.40
CA VAL A 137 -0.04 -8.05 -13.71
C VAL A 137 1.08 -8.76 -12.94
N GLY A 138 2.28 -8.15 -12.87
CA GLY A 138 3.38 -8.67 -12.05
C GLY A 138 3.00 -8.77 -10.57
N SER A 139 2.37 -7.73 -10.03
CA SER A 139 1.88 -7.69 -8.65
C SER A 139 0.82 -8.76 -8.40
N LEU A 140 -0.17 -8.90 -9.27
CA LEU A 140 -1.20 -9.96 -9.17
C LEU A 140 -0.60 -11.36 -9.16
N MET A 141 0.32 -11.65 -10.09
CA MET A 141 0.97 -12.96 -10.14
C MET A 141 1.71 -13.26 -8.84
N SER A 142 2.43 -12.28 -8.31
CA SER A 142 3.14 -12.47 -7.05
C SER A 142 2.18 -12.56 -5.85
N ALA A 143 1.06 -11.85 -5.84
CA ALA A 143 0.04 -11.95 -4.81
C ALA A 143 -0.53 -13.38 -4.73
N LEU A 144 -0.84 -13.98 -5.88
CA LEU A 144 -1.34 -15.36 -5.96
C LEU A 144 -0.29 -16.37 -5.49
N ILE A 145 0.97 -16.23 -5.92
CA ILE A 145 2.07 -17.11 -5.52
C ILE A 145 2.38 -16.93 -4.03
N TYR A 146 2.42 -15.69 -3.56
CA TYR A 146 2.74 -15.36 -2.18
C TYR A 146 1.64 -15.82 -1.23
N GLY A 147 0.37 -15.58 -1.59
CA GLY A 147 -0.80 -15.96 -0.78
C GLY A 147 -1.06 -17.47 -0.74
N SER A 148 -0.65 -18.23 -1.78
CA SER A 148 -0.83 -19.69 -1.83
C SER A 148 0.23 -20.48 -1.03
N ARG A 149 1.27 -19.82 -0.52
CA ARG A 149 2.40 -20.47 0.12
C ARG A 149 2.60 -20.01 1.56
N SER A 150 2.79 -20.95 2.49
CA SER A 150 3.24 -20.65 3.85
C SER A 150 4.73 -20.34 3.88
N TRP A 151 5.08 -19.10 4.21
CA TRP A 151 6.47 -18.66 4.25
C TRP A 151 7.08 -18.90 5.64
N ARG A 152 8.22 -19.61 5.68
CA ARG A 152 8.97 -19.87 6.92
C ARG A 152 9.89 -18.73 7.34
N TRP A 153 10.07 -17.74 6.49
CA TRP A 153 10.93 -16.60 6.77
C TRP A 153 10.23 -15.61 7.71
N PRO A 154 10.96 -15.01 8.66
CA PRO A 154 10.38 -13.98 9.52
C PRO A 154 9.98 -12.75 8.71
N LEU A 155 8.91 -12.06 9.12
CA LEU A 155 8.31 -10.93 8.41
C LEU A 155 9.33 -9.85 8.02
N TRP A 156 10.27 -9.52 8.92
CA TRP A 156 11.30 -8.53 8.64
C TRP A 156 12.23 -8.90 7.49
N LYS A 157 12.54 -10.19 7.30
CA LYS A 157 13.36 -10.67 6.17
C LYS A 157 12.56 -10.58 4.86
N GLN A 158 11.28 -10.94 4.92
CA GLN A 158 10.39 -10.86 3.75
C GLN A 158 10.23 -9.41 3.30
N PHE A 159 10.00 -8.49 4.25
CA PHE A 159 9.86 -7.05 3.97
C PHE A 159 11.14 -6.46 3.38
N LEU A 160 12.31 -6.79 3.96
CA LEU A 160 13.59 -6.36 3.43
C LEU A 160 13.87 -6.93 2.03
N ALA A 161 13.58 -8.20 1.81
CA ALA A 161 13.75 -8.84 0.50
C ALA A 161 12.83 -8.19 -0.55
N GLY A 162 11.57 -7.94 -0.20
CA GLY A 162 10.60 -7.28 -1.08
C GLY A 162 11.02 -5.85 -1.45
N THR A 163 11.35 -5.01 -0.47
CA THR A 163 11.81 -3.64 -0.72
C THR A 163 13.11 -3.61 -1.53
N THR A 164 14.03 -4.54 -1.27
CA THR A 164 15.30 -4.63 -2.03
C THR A 164 15.05 -5.09 -3.47
N ALA A 165 14.20 -6.10 -3.69
CA ALA A 165 13.82 -6.55 -5.03
C ALA A 165 13.16 -5.41 -5.82
N LEU A 166 12.29 -4.63 -5.17
CA LEU A 166 11.66 -3.46 -5.77
C LEU A 166 12.71 -2.41 -6.17
N ALA A 167 13.71 -2.15 -5.32
CA ALA A 167 14.76 -1.18 -5.61
C ALA A 167 15.68 -1.61 -6.75
N ILE A 168 16.03 -2.89 -6.80
CA ILE A 168 16.83 -3.44 -7.91
C ILE A 168 16.04 -3.34 -9.22
N GLY A 169 14.78 -3.78 -9.23
CA GLY A 169 13.92 -3.66 -10.40
C GLY A 169 13.74 -2.22 -10.86
N ALA A 170 13.44 -1.30 -9.93
CA ALA A 170 13.31 0.13 -10.19
C ALA A 170 14.58 0.74 -10.82
N SER A 171 15.76 0.26 -10.42
CA SER A 171 17.05 0.73 -10.96
C SER A 171 17.28 0.30 -12.43
N LEU A 172 16.56 -0.69 -12.91
CA LEU A 172 16.65 -1.15 -14.31
C LEU A 172 15.72 -0.37 -15.24
N LEU A 173 14.66 0.26 -14.73
CA LEU A 173 13.66 0.96 -15.55
C LEU A 173 14.25 2.10 -16.40
N PRO A 174 15.16 2.95 -15.89
CA PRO A 174 15.76 4.02 -16.71
C PRO A 174 16.61 3.52 -17.89
N LEU A 175 17.02 2.25 -17.84
CA LEU A 175 17.86 1.62 -18.85
C LEU A 175 17.06 0.99 -20.00
N ALA A 176 15.73 0.99 -19.93
CA ALA A 176 14.89 0.36 -20.93
C ALA A 176 15.04 1.04 -22.30
N PRO A 177 15.39 0.28 -23.37
CA PRO A 177 15.59 0.84 -24.69
C PRO A 177 14.27 1.10 -25.46
N GLY A 178 13.13 0.59 -24.98
CA GLY A 178 11.83 0.74 -25.63
C GLY A 178 10.67 0.20 -24.80
N LEU A 179 9.44 0.45 -25.28
CA LEU A 179 8.18 0.15 -24.56
C LEU A 179 8.05 -1.33 -24.15
N VAL A 180 8.44 -2.26 -25.02
CA VAL A 180 8.28 -3.70 -24.74
C VAL A 180 9.20 -4.11 -23.59
N VAL A 181 10.47 -3.68 -23.64
CA VAL A 181 11.44 -3.99 -22.58
C VAL A 181 11.05 -3.31 -21.28
N LEU A 182 10.59 -2.05 -21.36
CA LEU A 182 10.08 -1.33 -20.18
C LEU A 182 8.90 -2.08 -19.55
N GLY A 183 7.91 -2.49 -20.34
CA GLY A 183 6.76 -3.26 -19.86
C GLY A 183 7.16 -4.58 -19.19
N ALA A 184 8.11 -5.31 -19.79
CA ALA A 184 8.65 -6.54 -19.20
C ALA A 184 9.38 -6.27 -17.86
N LEU A 185 10.21 -5.23 -17.78
CA LEU A 185 10.87 -4.82 -16.55
C LEU A 185 9.87 -4.37 -15.48
N MET A 186 8.82 -3.64 -15.87
CA MET A 186 7.74 -3.25 -14.96
C MET A 186 7.00 -4.46 -14.42
N ALA A 187 6.67 -5.45 -15.26
CA ALA A 187 6.01 -6.68 -14.81
C ALA A 187 6.89 -7.46 -13.81
N ILE A 188 8.18 -7.60 -14.10
CA ILE A 188 9.13 -8.26 -13.20
C ILE A 188 9.28 -7.49 -11.88
N THR A 189 9.44 -6.18 -11.94
CA THR A 189 9.54 -5.32 -10.75
C THR A 189 8.24 -5.36 -9.95
N GLY A 190 7.09 -5.38 -10.62
CA GLY A 190 5.76 -5.49 -10.04
C GLY A 190 5.59 -6.72 -9.16
N MET A 191 6.27 -7.81 -9.46
CA MET A 191 6.23 -9.02 -8.61
C MET A 191 6.73 -8.80 -7.17
N ALA A 192 7.48 -7.74 -6.91
CA ALA A 192 7.91 -7.41 -5.56
C ALA A 192 6.87 -6.58 -4.76
N ILE A 193 5.83 -6.04 -5.41
CA ILE A 193 4.87 -5.11 -4.79
C ILE A 193 4.01 -5.83 -3.75
N ALA A 194 3.23 -6.84 -4.18
CA ALA A 194 2.27 -7.51 -3.31
C ALA A 194 2.93 -8.15 -2.08
N PRO A 195 4.07 -8.88 -2.17
CA PRO A 195 4.77 -9.38 -1.00
C PRO A 195 5.22 -8.27 -0.04
N THR A 196 5.69 -7.13 -0.57
CA THR A 196 6.14 -6.00 0.24
C THR A 196 4.98 -5.36 0.99
N ILE A 197 3.87 -5.08 0.32
CA ILE A 197 2.68 -4.46 0.94
C ILE A 197 2.09 -5.40 1.99
N THR A 198 1.87 -6.67 1.64
CA THR A 198 1.30 -7.67 2.56
C THR A 198 2.18 -7.85 3.80
N THR A 199 3.49 -7.94 3.62
CA THR A 199 4.42 -8.12 4.76
C THR A 199 4.46 -6.88 5.64
N GLY A 200 4.44 -5.68 5.05
CA GLY A 200 4.38 -4.42 5.82
C GLY A 200 3.10 -4.31 6.63
N ASN A 201 1.95 -4.62 6.05
CA ASN A 201 0.66 -4.69 6.75
C ASN A 201 0.72 -5.69 7.92
N ASN A 202 1.25 -6.89 7.68
CA ASN A 202 1.39 -7.92 8.72
C ASN A 202 2.32 -7.48 9.87
N ILE A 203 3.40 -6.74 9.58
CA ILE A 203 4.28 -6.19 10.62
C ILE A 203 3.52 -5.20 11.50
N VAL A 204 2.75 -4.29 10.91
CA VAL A 204 1.96 -3.31 11.67
C VAL A 204 0.90 -4.03 12.49
N GLN A 205 0.16 -4.99 11.91
CA GLN A 205 -0.84 -5.79 12.63
C GLN A 205 -0.24 -6.56 13.82
N ALA A 206 0.98 -7.08 13.68
CA ALA A 206 1.67 -7.80 14.76
C ALA A 206 2.26 -6.87 15.84
N THR A 207 2.34 -5.57 15.57
CA THR A 207 3.03 -4.60 16.46
C THR A 207 2.06 -3.74 17.26
N VAL A 208 0.89 -3.45 16.70
CA VAL A 208 -0.11 -2.59 17.34
C VAL A 208 -1.15 -3.42 18.10
N ALA A 209 -1.73 -2.83 19.15
CA ALA A 209 -2.81 -3.48 19.89
C ALA A 209 -4.05 -3.66 18.99
N PRO A 210 -4.89 -4.69 19.20
CA PRO A 210 -6.10 -4.92 18.42
C PRO A 210 -7.04 -3.71 18.35
N SER A 211 -7.13 -2.93 19.43
CA SER A 211 -7.91 -1.68 19.50
C SER A 211 -7.36 -0.55 18.63
N GLN A 212 -6.09 -0.62 18.22
CA GLN A 212 -5.40 0.38 17.39
C GLN A 212 -5.15 -0.10 15.95
N LEU A 213 -5.64 -1.28 15.59
CA LEU A 213 -5.38 -1.88 14.29
C LEU A 213 -5.88 -1.00 13.13
N THR A 214 -7.09 -0.46 13.26
CA THR A 214 -7.68 0.44 12.26
C THR A 214 -6.85 1.72 12.11
N GLU A 215 -6.35 2.27 13.22
CA GLU A 215 -5.45 3.43 13.21
C GLU A 215 -4.13 3.09 12.49
N GLY A 216 -3.55 1.93 12.80
CA GLY A 216 -2.30 1.48 12.18
C GLY A 216 -2.42 1.31 10.66
N LEU A 217 -3.50 0.69 10.19
CA LEU A 217 -3.77 0.51 8.76
C LEU A 217 -4.09 1.84 8.07
N ALA A 218 -4.79 2.75 8.75
CA ALA A 218 -5.04 4.10 8.23
C ALA A 218 -3.73 4.89 8.05
N TRP A 219 -2.79 4.78 8.98
CA TRP A 219 -1.46 5.40 8.86
C TRP A 219 -0.66 4.83 7.69
N ILE A 220 -0.73 3.51 7.42
CA ILE A 220 -0.12 2.90 6.23
C ILE A 220 -0.67 3.53 4.97
N SER A 221 -1.99 3.55 4.81
CA SER A 221 -2.65 4.13 3.64
C SER A 221 -2.32 5.62 3.47
N THR A 222 -2.29 6.37 4.57
CA THR A 222 -1.92 7.79 4.57
C THR A 222 -0.48 7.99 4.11
N SER A 223 0.46 7.23 4.67
CA SER A 223 1.88 7.30 4.30
C SER A 223 2.08 6.99 2.82
N LEU A 224 1.43 5.94 2.32
CA LEU A 224 1.48 5.56 0.91
C LEU A 224 0.95 6.68 0.00
N ASN A 225 -0.23 7.23 0.30
CA ASN A 225 -0.86 8.28 -0.53
C ASN A 225 -0.11 9.60 -0.50
N VAL A 226 0.42 10.02 0.67
CA VAL A 226 1.32 11.18 0.77
C VAL A 226 2.57 10.93 -0.07
N GLY A 227 3.12 9.72 0.00
CA GLY A 227 4.23 9.29 -0.85
C GLY A 227 3.90 9.43 -2.34
N VAL A 228 2.77 8.88 -2.79
CA VAL A 228 2.33 8.97 -4.21
C VAL A 228 2.28 10.43 -4.67
N SER A 229 1.71 11.31 -3.85
CA SER A 229 1.62 12.74 -4.18
C SER A 229 3.00 13.40 -4.33
N LEU A 230 3.90 13.14 -3.38
CA LEU A 230 5.28 13.64 -3.42
C LEU A 230 6.06 13.06 -4.61
N GLY A 231 5.90 11.77 -4.87
CA GLY A 231 6.55 11.08 -5.97
C GLY A 231 6.09 11.60 -7.33
N SER A 232 4.79 11.85 -7.51
CA SER A 232 4.25 12.43 -8.74
C SER A 232 4.80 13.85 -8.97
N LEU A 233 4.92 14.65 -7.91
CA LEU A 233 5.50 15.98 -7.99
C LEU A 233 6.98 15.94 -8.40
N LEU A 234 7.78 15.11 -7.70
CA LEU A 234 9.22 14.99 -7.96
C LEU A 234 9.48 14.33 -9.32
N GLY A 235 8.70 13.30 -9.67
CA GLY A 235 8.76 12.61 -10.94
C GLY A 235 8.41 13.54 -12.09
N GLY A 236 7.35 14.35 -11.95
CA GLY A 236 6.96 15.36 -12.95
C GLY A 236 8.06 16.37 -13.19
N ARG A 237 8.64 16.93 -12.13
CA ARG A 237 9.79 17.84 -12.24
C ARG A 237 11.00 17.21 -12.93
N ALA A 238 11.31 15.95 -12.59
CA ALA A 238 12.41 15.24 -13.20
C ALA A 238 12.15 14.92 -14.68
N VAL A 239 10.90 14.63 -15.05
CA VAL A 239 10.48 14.47 -16.44
C VAL A 239 10.63 15.76 -17.22
N ASP A 240 10.25 16.90 -16.66
CA ASP A 240 10.40 18.21 -17.30
C ASP A 240 11.86 18.57 -17.60
N ILE A 241 12.80 18.12 -16.76
CA ILE A 241 14.23 18.44 -16.87
C ILE A 241 14.98 17.43 -17.75
N ALA A 242 14.70 16.14 -17.58
CA ALA A 242 15.53 15.06 -18.14
C ALA A 242 14.70 13.97 -18.87
N GLY A 243 13.43 14.28 -19.20
CA GLY A 243 12.54 13.33 -19.87
C GLY A 243 12.14 12.16 -18.97
N SER A 244 11.55 11.14 -19.58
CA SER A 244 11.07 9.94 -18.89
C SER A 244 12.15 9.22 -18.09
N ARG A 245 13.40 9.25 -18.56
CA ARG A 245 14.54 8.68 -17.83
C ARG A 245 14.78 9.38 -16.50
N GLY A 246 14.64 10.72 -16.46
CA GLY A 246 14.69 11.50 -15.22
C GLY A 246 13.61 11.06 -14.23
N GLY A 247 12.38 10.86 -14.71
CA GLY A 247 11.29 10.31 -13.90
C GLY A 247 11.62 8.95 -13.28
N TYR A 248 12.13 8.01 -14.09
CA TYR A 248 12.53 6.68 -13.60
C TYR A 248 13.76 6.71 -12.67
N LEU A 249 14.65 7.69 -12.78
CA LEU A 249 15.71 7.89 -11.78
C LEU A 249 15.10 8.26 -10.42
N VAL A 250 14.07 9.10 -10.37
CA VAL A 250 13.35 9.40 -9.11
C VAL A 250 12.72 8.12 -8.54
N VAL A 251 12.11 7.27 -9.40
CA VAL A 251 11.58 5.96 -9.00
C VAL A 251 12.66 5.12 -8.29
N ALA A 252 13.84 5.01 -8.90
CA ALA A 252 14.96 4.24 -8.34
C ALA A 252 15.45 4.84 -7.01
N VAL A 253 15.61 6.16 -6.94
CA VAL A 253 16.05 6.86 -5.72
C VAL A 253 15.06 6.63 -4.58
N CYS A 254 13.75 6.81 -4.82
CA CYS A 254 12.72 6.55 -3.82
C CYS A 254 12.73 5.09 -3.35
N ALA A 255 12.91 4.12 -4.26
CA ALA A 255 13.02 2.72 -3.91
C ALA A 255 14.20 2.42 -2.97
N TRP A 256 15.36 3.02 -3.22
CA TRP A 256 16.52 2.88 -2.32
C TRP A 256 16.31 3.59 -0.98
N PHE A 257 15.58 4.71 -0.94
CA PHE A 257 15.19 5.31 0.35
C PHE A 257 14.24 4.41 1.14
N ALA A 258 13.32 3.67 0.49
CA ALA A 258 12.50 2.67 1.17
C ALA A 258 13.36 1.53 1.77
N VAL A 259 14.40 1.06 1.05
CA VAL A 259 15.36 0.06 1.57
C VAL A 259 16.13 0.61 2.76
N THR A 260 16.67 1.84 2.66
CA THR A 260 17.43 2.45 3.77
C THR A 260 16.56 2.67 5.00
N ALA A 261 15.29 3.07 4.84
CA ALA A 261 14.32 3.17 5.93
C ALA A 261 14.08 1.80 6.59
N THR A 262 13.90 0.75 5.79
CA THR A 262 13.76 -0.62 6.29
C THR A 262 15.00 -1.09 7.05
N LEU A 263 16.20 -0.82 6.54
CA LEU A 263 17.47 -1.16 7.20
C LEU A 263 17.66 -0.39 8.50
N ALA A 264 17.35 0.91 8.52
CA ALA A 264 17.41 1.73 9.74
C ALA A 264 16.46 1.20 10.83
N GLY A 265 15.27 0.74 10.43
CA GLY A 265 14.30 0.10 11.33
C GLY A 265 14.60 -1.35 11.70
N LEU A 266 15.61 -1.98 11.09
CA LEU A 266 15.85 -3.43 11.17
C LEU A 266 16.00 -3.96 12.60
N ARG A 267 16.68 -3.21 13.48
CA ARG A 267 16.87 -3.60 14.88
C ARG A 267 15.53 -3.69 15.63
N VAL A 268 14.64 -2.76 15.36
CA VAL A 268 13.31 -2.68 15.99
C VAL A 268 12.37 -3.73 15.40
N LEU A 269 12.41 -3.92 14.08
CA LEU A 269 11.65 -4.97 13.36
C LEU A 269 12.02 -6.38 13.84
N ARG A 270 13.31 -6.64 14.10
CA ARG A 270 13.77 -7.93 14.66
C ARG A 270 13.26 -8.16 16.07
N ARG A 271 13.24 -7.14 16.93
CA ARG A 271 12.73 -7.23 18.32
C ARG A 271 11.23 -7.47 18.31
N ALA A 272 10.45 -6.78 17.50
CA ALA A 272 9.01 -6.98 17.39
C ALA A 272 8.65 -8.43 17.02
N HIS A 273 9.41 -9.04 16.10
CA HIS A 273 9.22 -10.44 15.71
C HIS A 273 9.52 -11.41 16.87
N ALA A 274 10.55 -11.16 17.68
CA ALA A 274 10.90 -12.01 18.81
C ALA A 274 9.79 -12.01 19.89
N HIS A 275 9.16 -10.87 20.13
CA HIS A 275 8.05 -10.77 21.10
C HIS A 275 6.79 -11.49 20.62
N ALA A 276 6.45 -11.41 19.33
CA ALA A 276 5.30 -12.09 18.76
C ALA A 276 5.39 -13.63 18.83
N HIS A 277 6.61 -14.19 18.78
CA HIS A 277 6.82 -15.64 18.96
C HIS A 277 6.84 -16.10 20.42
N ALA A 278 7.20 -15.21 21.36
CA ALA A 278 7.24 -15.54 22.78
C ALA A 278 5.85 -15.58 23.44
N SER A 279 4.85 -14.99 22.81
CA SER A 279 3.46 -14.91 23.31
C SER A 279 2.53 -16.02 22.80
N LEU A 280 3.02 -16.94 21.97
CA LEU A 280 2.24 -18.10 21.55
C LEU A 280 2.37 -19.20 22.61
N PRO A 281 1.29 -19.64 23.28
CA PRO A 281 1.33 -20.79 24.18
C PRO A 281 1.64 -22.06 23.38
N HIS A 282 2.53 -22.89 23.91
CA HIS A 282 2.90 -24.21 23.37
C HIS A 282 1.75 -25.19 23.50
#